data_75da36c8cdeb8706713c4b045dd55a2b
#
_entry.id   75da36c8cdeb8706713c4b045dd55a2b
#
_cell.length_a   1.000
_cell.length_b   1.000
_cell.length_c   1.000
_cell.angle_alpha   90.00
_cell.angle_beta   90.00
_cell.angle_gamma   90.00
#
_symmetry.space_group_name_H-M   'P 1'
#
loop_
_entity.id
_entity.type
_entity.pdbx_description
1 polymer ?
#
loop_
_entity_poly.entity_id
_entity_poly.type
_entity_poly.pdbx_seq_one_letter_code
_entity_poly.pdbx_strand_id
1 'polypeptide(L)'
;MAALLEITVDELLAGVEKELEGLSYSKAGVDIAYSDAIKREMKQYLKTSDPRVLNGLGPFASLYDISFSDIKHPVLVLKSEEPGSKQKLAMEYGYSESICHDMINHLVNDIVVMGAKPLAVLDTIVCGNAEKETIASLVKGISQACQNNECSLVGGETSIQPQVVEHGVYVLTSSIAGIVAKDKVIDGSKISAGDVILAIASNGLHTNGYSLVRMLMDKYPQIKLERIMNETFIEQIMKPHTPYYQALKGLFTKVSIHCMAHITGGGIEGNLCRVIPDGLTAKIDLAKINILPIFKYIKHRGNIDDKEMLNTFNCGVGFNVVVSQQDKRQVMEHLSEYYPCYEIGVIENGQDKVEFENKLNWL
;
A
#
# COMPACT_ATOMS: atom_id res chain seq x y z
N MET A 1 -8.75 47.20 -30.26
CA MET A 1 -8.99 47.85 -28.97
C MET A 1 -8.28 49.20 -28.84
N ALA A 2 -6.97 49.35 -29.19
CA ALA A 2 -6.25 50.62 -29.20
C ALA A 2 -6.92 51.73 -30.04
N ALA A 3 -7.47 51.39 -31.21
CA ALA A 3 -8.17 52.37 -32.08
C ALA A 3 -9.51 52.89 -31.52
N LEU A 4 -10.06 52.24 -30.49
CA LEU A 4 -11.28 52.69 -29.80
C LEU A 4 -11.02 53.60 -28.60
N LEU A 5 -9.75 53.72 -28.17
CA LEU A 5 -9.34 54.47 -27.00
C LEU A 5 -8.45 55.67 -27.38
N GLU A 6 -8.20 55.93 -28.69
CA GLU A 6 -7.31 56.96 -29.21
C GLU A 6 -5.88 56.92 -28.60
N ILE A 7 -5.42 55.74 -28.15
CA ILE A 7 -4.06 55.51 -27.65
C ILE A 7 -3.27 54.64 -28.62
N THR A 8 -1.99 54.90 -28.74
CA THR A 8 -1.09 54.10 -29.55
C THR A 8 -0.76 52.77 -28.86
N VAL A 9 -0.33 51.76 -29.64
CA VAL A 9 0.14 50.50 -29.11
C VAL A 9 1.31 50.71 -28.16
N ASP A 10 2.20 51.66 -28.45
CA ASP A 10 3.36 51.99 -27.62
C ASP A 10 2.95 52.63 -26.29
N GLU A 11 1.92 53.47 -26.28
CA GLU A 11 1.35 54.05 -25.04
C GLU A 11 0.64 52.98 -24.21
N LEU A 12 -0.03 52.01 -24.87
CA LEU A 12 -0.63 50.88 -24.19
C LEU A 12 0.44 49.96 -23.56
N LEU A 13 1.53 49.71 -24.30
CA LEU A 13 2.65 48.88 -23.81
C LEU A 13 3.46 49.61 -22.73
N ALA A 14 3.69 50.93 -22.86
CA ALA A 14 4.38 51.74 -21.86
C ALA A 14 3.60 51.85 -20.53
N GLY A 15 2.26 51.83 -20.57
CA GLY A 15 1.41 51.75 -19.40
C GLY A 15 1.49 50.39 -18.71
N VAL A 16 1.65 49.32 -19.50
CA VAL A 16 1.81 47.95 -19.03
C VAL A 16 3.21 47.70 -18.44
N GLU A 17 4.26 48.29 -19.02
CA GLU A 17 5.64 48.15 -18.52
C GLU A 17 5.88 48.79 -17.14
N LYS A 18 5.07 49.76 -16.72
CA LYS A 18 5.21 50.43 -15.42
C LYS A 18 4.63 49.66 -14.24
N GLU A 19 3.81 48.62 -14.45
CA GLU A 19 3.12 47.89 -13.40
C GLU A 19 3.40 46.37 -13.38
N LEU A 20 4.08 45.82 -14.39
CA LEU A 20 4.39 44.40 -14.41
C LEU A 20 5.77 44.12 -13.79
N GLU A 21 5.81 43.86 -12.49
CA GLU A 21 6.90 43.02 -11.97
C GLU A 21 7.00 41.77 -12.84
N GLY A 22 8.17 41.52 -13.45
CA GLY A 22 8.37 40.38 -14.36
C GLY A 22 7.84 39.09 -13.77
N LEU A 23 7.10 38.32 -14.55
CA LEU A 23 6.64 36.98 -14.15
C LEU A 23 7.84 36.08 -13.93
N SER A 24 7.81 35.26 -12.86
CA SER A 24 8.83 34.27 -12.58
C SER A 24 8.17 32.96 -12.10
N TYR A 25 8.86 31.86 -12.27
CA TYR A 25 8.38 30.56 -11.84
C TYR A 25 8.20 30.50 -10.31
N SER A 26 9.06 31.20 -9.55
CA SER A 26 8.92 31.35 -8.10
C SER A 26 7.67 32.15 -7.70
N LYS A 27 7.31 33.23 -8.46
CA LYS A 27 6.05 33.96 -8.24
C LYS A 27 4.81 33.11 -8.58
N ALA A 28 4.96 32.11 -9.46
CA ALA A 28 3.92 31.11 -9.75
C ALA A 28 3.85 30.00 -8.68
N GLY A 29 4.65 30.08 -7.61
CA GLY A 29 4.63 29.12 -6.50
C GLY A 29 5.64 27.98 -6.62
N VAL A 30 6.54 28.01 -7.61
CA VAL A 30 7.57 26.96 -7.81
C VAL A 30 8.97 27.57 -7.72
N ASP A 31 9.64 27.37 -6.58
CA ASP A 31 11.02 27.78 -6.35
C ASP A 31 11.98 26.64 -6.70
N ILE A 32 12.70 26.76 -7.82
CA ILE A 32 13.65 25.77 -8.30
C ILE A 32 14.82 25.57 -7.32
N ALA A 33 15.36 26.68 -6.76
CA ALA A 33 16.50 26.61 -5.84
C ALA A 33 16.11 25.87 -4.54
N TYR A 34 14.91 26.11 -4.05
CA TYR A 34 14.34 25.41 -2.90
C TYR A 34 14.10 23.94 -3.21
N SER A 35 13.53 23.61 -4.37
CA SER A 35 13.33 22.23 -4.83
C SER A 35 14.65 21.48 -4.95
N ASP A 36 15.71 22.10 -5.47
CA ASP A 36 17.05 21.50 -5.56
C ASP A 36 17.69 21.30 -4.19
N ALA A 37 17.41 22.18 -3.22
CA ALA A 37 17.87 22.00 -1.84
C ALA A 37 17.20 20.76 -1.19
N ILE A 38 15.89 20.60 -1.39
CA ILE A 38 15.14 19.40 -0.96
C ILE A 38 15.75 18.15 -1.58
N LYS A 39 15.94 18.11 -2.91
CA LYS A 39 16.53 16.96 -3.63
C LYS A 39 17.94 16.60 -3.13
N ARG A 40 18.76 17.58 -2.79
CA ARG A 40 20.08 17.33 -2.19
C ARG A 40 20.01 16.64 -0.83
N GLU A 41 19.08 17.04 0.01
CA GLU A 41 18.87 16.42 1.32
C GLU A 41 18.32 14.98 1.18
N MET A 42 17.39 14.76 0.27
CA MET A 42 16.82 13.44 0.01
C MET A 42 17.89 12.40 -0.38
N LYS A 43 18.97 12.81 -1.05
CA LYS A 43 20.06 11.90 -1.47
C LYS A 43 20.66 11.08 -0.32
N GLN A 44 20.64 11.56 0.91
CA GLN A 44 21.16 10.81 2.05
C GLN A 44 20.27 9.60 2.42
N TYR A 45 18.96 9.67 2.15
CA TYR A 45 18.00 8.59 2.43
C TYR A 45 17.88 7.56 1.29
N LEU A 46 18.36 7.92 0.10
CA LEU A 46 18.27 7.09 -1.11
C LEU A 46 19.53 6.24 -1.36
N LYS A 47 20.40 6.12 -0.36
CA LYS A 47 21.55 5.25 -0.43
C LYS A 47 21.11 3.79 -0.28
N THR A 48 21.34 2.99 -1.31
CA THR A 48 21.16 1.54 -1.24
C THR A 48 22.50 0.85 -1.25
N SER A 49 22.62 -0.26 -0.53
CA SER A 49 23.77 -1.17 -0.60
C SER A 49 23.58 -2.30 -1.61
N ASP A 50 22.45 -2.32 -2.34
CA ASP A 50 22.20 -3.32 -3.37
C ASP A 50 23.14 -3.11 -4.57
N PRO A 51 24.06 -4.06 -4.83
CA PRO A 51 25.03 -3.95 -5.93
C PRO A 51 24.37 -4.00 -7.31
N ARG A 52 23.09 -4.38 -7.40
CA ARG A 52 22.33 -4.39 -8.65
C ARG A 52 21.86 -3.00 -9.08
N VAL A 53 21.89 -2.02 -8.19
CA VAL A 53 21.64 -0.62 -8.55
C VAL A 53 22.90 -0.05 -9.15
N LEU A 54 22.94 0.08 -10.49
CA LEU A 54 24.15 0.40 -11.25
C LEU A 54 24.46 1.89 -11.33
N ASN A 55 23.50 2.75 -11.01
CA ASN A 55 23.68 4.19 -11.00
C ASN A 55 23.10 4.82 -9.74
N GLY A 56 23.73 5.91 -9.29
CA GLY A 56 23.18 6.73 -8.23
C GLY A 56 22.09 7.67 -8.73
N LEU A 57 21.49 8.44 -7.81
CA LEU A 57 20.53 9.48 -8.14
C LEU A 57 21.18 10.62 -8.94
N GLY A 58 20.45 11.10 -9.95
CA GLY A 58 20.83 12.22 -10.80
C GLY A 58 20.59 11.99 -12.28
N PRO A 59 20.82 10.79 -12.86
CA PRO A 59 20.39 10.44 -14.21
C PRO A 59 18.86 10.45 -14.35
N PHE A 60 18.37 10.49 -15.60
CA PHE A 60 16.95 10.51 -15.94
C PHE A 60 16.18 9.24 -15.52
N ALA A 61 16.89 8.11 -15.36
CA ALA A 61 16.32 6.83 -15.00
C ALA A 61 17.29 6.02 -14.13
N SER A 62 16.76 5.11 -13.35
CA SER A 62 17.52 4.16 -12.57
C SER A 62 17.86 2.92 -13.40
N LEU A 63 19.10 2.45 -13.26
CA LEU A 63 19.57 1.21 -13.87
C LEU A 63 19.66 0.12 -12.82
N TYR A 64 18.98 -0.99 -13.07
CA TYR A 64 18.95 -2.15 -12.17
C TYR A 64 19.37 -3.41 -12.92
N ASP A 65 20.39 -4.12 -12.44
CA ASP A 65 20.85 -5.37 -13.01
C ASP A 65 19.91 -6.52 -12.65
N ILE A 66 19.29 -7.11 -13.68
CA ILE A 66 18.36 -8.24 -13.55
C ILE A 66 19.04 -9.59 -13.84
N SER A 67 20.36 -9.65 -13.85
CA SER A 67 21.09 -10.91 -14.00
C SER A 67 21.06 -11.72 -12.71
N PHE A 68 20.32 -12.83 -12.71
CA PHE A 68 20.22 -13.76 -11.59
C PHE A 68 20.72 -15.13 -12.02
N SER A 69 21.81 -15.60 -11.43
CA SER A 69 22.43 -16.90 -11.77
C SER A 69 21.56 -18.10 -11.36
N ASP A 70 20.70 -17.91 -10.37
CA ASP A 70 19.79 -18.91 -9.79
C ASP A 70 18.39 -18.94 -10.43
N ILE A 71 18.09 -18.02 -11.36
CA ILE A 71 16.80 -17.92 -12.05
C ILE A 71 17.00 -18.11 -13.56
N LYS A 72 16.67 -19.31 -14.08
CA LYS A 72 16.84 -19.63 -15.51
C LYS A 72 15.92 -18.83 -16.44
N HIS A 73 14.68 -18.65 -16.02
CA HIS A 73 13.64 -17.95 -16.80
C HIS A 73 12.98 -16.90 -15.88
N PRO A 74 13.61 -15.73 -15.73
CA PRO A 74 13.07 -14.69 -14.85
C PRO A 74 11.79 -14.06 -15.43
N VAL A 75 10.81 -13.85 -14.57
CA VAL A 75 9.57 -13.12 -14.86
C VAL A 75 9.54 -11.92 -13.96
N LEU A 76 9.33 -10.73 -14.54
CA LEU A 76 9.09 -9.51 -13.79
C LEU A 76 7.64 -9.49 -13.29
N VAL A 77 7.48 -9.12 -12.03
CA VAL A 77 6.17 -8.84 -11.42
C VAL A 77 6.14 -7.36 -11.11
N LEU A 78 5.17 -6.65 -11.70
CA LEU A 78 5.07 -5.20 -11.64
C LEU A 78 3.76 -4.79 -10.97
N LYS A 79 3.83 -3.81 -10.09
CA LYS A 79 2.67 -3.25 -9.41
C LYS A 79 2.88 -1.75 -9.17
N SER A 80 1.77 -0.99 -9.21
CA SER A 80 1.70 0.39 -8.74
C SER A 80 0.56 0.50 -7.74
N GLU A 81 0.77 1.25 -6.66
CA GLU A 81 -0.22 1.41 -5.59
C GLU A 81 -0.06 2.76 -4.89
N GLU A 82 -1.10 3.14 -4.16
CA GLU A 82 -1.15 4.30 -3.27
C GLU A 82 -1.64 3.88 -1.88
N PRO A 83 -1.37 4.65 -0.82
CA PRO A 83 -1.86 4.31 0.53
C PRO A 83 -3.34 4.64 0.75
N GLY A 84 -4.06 4.99 -0.30
CA GLY A 84 -5.48 5.35 -0.26
C GLY A 84 -5.77 6.61 0.55
N SER A 85 -7.03 6.81 0.89
CA SER A 85 -7.47 7.99 1.63
C SER A 85 -7.00 8.04 3.10
N LYS A 86 -6.31 7.00 3.60
CA LYS A 86 -5.58 7.01 4.88
C LYS A 86 -4.54 8.11 4.92
N GLN A 87 -3.90 8.45 3.79
CA GLN A 87 -2.88 9.49 3.69
C GLN A 87 -3.36 10.85 4.19
N LYS A 88 -4.64 11.19 3.98
CA LYS A 88 -5.21 12.44 4.51
C LYS A 88 -5.13 12.50 6.03
N LEU A 89 -5.58 11.44 6.70
CA LEU A 89 -5.53 11.34 8.17
C LEU A 89 -4.07 11.28 8.66
N ALA A 90 -3.18 10.59 7.94
CA ALA A 90 -1.78 10.52 8.29
C ALA A 90 -1.12 11.91 8.34
N MET A 91 -1.39 12.77 7.36
CA MET A 91 -0.89 14.15 7.37
C MET A 91 -1.55 14.97 8.49
N GLU A 92 -2.88 14.86 8.68
CA GLU A 92 -3.62 15.60 9.70
C GLU A 92 -3.14 15.28 11.13
N TYR A 93 -2.79 14.00 11.40
CA TYR A 93 -2.40 13.53 12.75
C TYR A 93 -0.91 13.30 12.93
N GLY A 94 -0.06 13.70 11.99
CA GLY A 94 1.40 13.62 12.12
C GLY A 94 2.00 12.22 11.92
N TYR A 95 1.35 11.35 11.15
CA TYR A 95 1.81 9.99 10.81
C TYR A 95 2.48 9.90 9.43
N SER A 96 3.18 10.95 9.01
CA SER A 96 3.80 11.03 7.67
C SER A 96 4.80 9.90 7.37
N GLU A 97 5.58 9.46 8.36
CA GLU A 97 6.49 8.33 8.21
C GLU A 97 5.73 6.99 8.14
N SER A 98 4.67 6.83 8.96
CA SER A 98 3.86 5.61 9.01
C SER A 98 3.14 5.32 7.70
N ILE A 99 2.59 6.33 7.03
CA ILE A 99 1.87 6.15 5.77
C ILE A 99 2.78 5.63 4.64
N CYS A 100 4.08 5.91 4.71
CA CYS A 100 5.07 5.38 3.78
C CYS A 100 5.23 3.86 3.94
N HIS A 101 5.21 3.37 5.18
CA HIS A 101 5.20 1.94 5.45
C HIS A 101 3.92 1.28 4.95
N ASP A 102 2.76 1.94 5.08
CA ASP A 102 1.51 1.45 4.48
C ASP A 102 1.67 1.22 2.98
N MET A 103 2.17 2.23 2.27
CA MET A 103 2.31 2.19 0.81
C MET A 103 3.25 1.09 0.35
N ILE A 104 4.45 1.01 0.93
CA ILE A 104 5.47 0.05 0.50
C ILE A 104 5.10 -1.38 0.92
N ASN A 105 4.57 -1.58 2.14
CA ASN A 105 4.13 -2.91 2.58
C ASN A 105 2.97 -3.42 1.72
N HIS A 106 2.03 -2.56 1.33
CA HIS A 106 0.96 -2.91 0.40
C HIS A 106 1.53 -3.38 -0.95
N LEU A 107 2.40 -2.57 -1.57
CA LEU A 107 3.06 -2.91 -2.84
C LEU A 107 3.78 -4.26 -2.78
N VAL A 108 4.58 -4.47 -1.75
CA VAL A 108 5.35 -5.71 -1.57
C VAL A 108 4.42 -6.90 -1.38
N ASN A 109 3.40 -6.78 -0.54
CA ASN A 109 2.42 -7.84 -0.32
C ASN A 109 1.72 -8.25 -1.62
N ASP A 110 1.40 -7.28 -2.50
CA ASP A 110 0.73 -7.55 -3.78
C ASP A 110 1.60 -8.31 -4.79
N ILE A 111 2.92 -8.12 -4.78
CA ILE A 111 3.79 -8.92 -5.67
C ILE A 111 4.18 -10.26 -5.06
N VAL A 112 4.22 -10.33 -3.74
CA VAL A 112 4.57 -11.57 -3.01
C VAL A 112 3.52 -12.65 -3.19
N VAL A 113 2.24 -12.30 -3.40
CA VAL A 113 1.18 -13.29 -3.74
C VAL A 113 1.52 -14.12 -4.98
N MET A 114 2.35 -13.59 -5.90
CA MET A 114 2.84 -14.31 -7.07
C MET A 114 4.13 -15.12 -6.80
N GLY A 115 4.61 -15.16 -5.55
CA GLY A 115 5.90 -15.77 -5.18
C GLY A 115 7.12 -14.90 -5.54
N ALA A 116 6.92 -13.63 -5.84
CA ALA A 116 7.99 -12.73 -6.29
C ALA A 116 8.85 -12.23 -5.13
N LYS A 117 10.15 -12.10 -5.40
CA LYS A 117 11.10 -11.35 -4.58
C LYS A 117 11.02 -9.87 -4.95
N PRO A 118 10.84 -8.95 -4.00
CA PRO A 118 10.92 -7.50 -4.24
C PRO A 118 12.32 -7.10 -4.72
N LEU A 119 12.43 -6.15 -5.64
CA LEU A 119 13.70 -5.66 -6.14
C LEU A 119 13.84 -4.14 -5.98
N ALA A 120 13.06 -3.38 -6.73
CA ALA A 120 13.23 -1.95 -6.87
C ALA A 120 11.90 -1.21 -6.81
N VAL A 121 11.91 -0.08 -6.13
CA VAL A 121 10.76 0.82 -5.95
C VAL A 121 11.08 2.18 -6.57
N LEU A 122 10.10 2.75 -7.24
CA LEU A 122 10.02 4.14 -7.66
C LEU A 122 8.87 4.79 -6.91
N ASP A 123 9.09 5.98 -6.31
CA ASP A 123 8.05 6.74 -5.63
C ASP A 123 7.64 7.99 -6.41
N THR A 124 6.47 8.51 -6.10
CA THR A 124 6.02 9.82 -6.58
C THR A 124 5.32 10.54 -5.45
N ILE A 125 5.78 11.77 -5.17
CA ILE A 125 5.19 12.67 -4.19
C ILE A 125 4.69 13.89 -4.93
N VAL A 126 3.38 14.12 -4.95
CA VAL A 126 2.76 15.32 -5.52
C VAL A 126 2.19 16.16 -4.40
N CYS A 127 2.51 17.46 -4.37
CA CYS A 127 2.03 18.37 -3.32
C CYS A 127 1.71 19.77 -3.87
N GLY A 128 0.84 20.50 -3.17
CA GLY A 128 0.52 21.89 -3.52
C GLY A 128 1.64 22.86 -3.14
N ASN A 129 2.33 22.55 -2.05
CA ASN A 129 3.55 23.23 -1.59
C ASN A 129 4.50 22.17 -0.99
N ALA A 130 5.79 22.38 -1.13
CA ALA A 130 6.78 21.48 -0.54
C ALA A 130 7.28 22.05 0.79
N GLU A 131 6.95 21.40 1.90
CA GLU A 131 7.60 21.62 3.19
C GLU A 131 8.78 20.65 3.29
N LYS A 132 9.98 21.19 3.44
CA LYS A 132 11.23 20.43 3.39
C LYS A 132 11.26 19.28 4.39
N GLU A 133 10.85 19.54 5.61
CA GLU A 133 10.80 18.58 6.70
C GLU A 133 9.81 17.44 6.41
N THR A 134 8.64 17.79 5.85
CA THR A 134 7.62 16.80 5.47
C THR A 134 8.10 15.91 4.33
N ILE A 135 8.66 16.48 3.27
CA ILE A 135 9.22 15.70 2.15
C ILE A 135 10.35 14.78 2.64
N ALA A 136 11.27 15.31 3.48
CA ALA A 136 12.37 14.53 4.03
C ALA A 136 11.86 13.34 4.89
N SER A 137 10.82 13.57 5.70
CA SER A 137 10.17 12.53 6.50
C SER A 137 9.51 11.45 5.60
N LEU A 138 8.82 11.86 4.54
CA LEU A 138 8.20 10.93 3.59
C LEU A 138 9.24 10.06 2.90
N VAL A 139 10.29 10.66 2.32
CA VAL A 139 11.33 9.89 1.62
C VAL A 139 12.11 8.98 2.56
N LYS A 140 12.38 9.44 3.79
CA LYS A 140 12.97 8.62 4.85
C LYS A 140 12.09 7.41 5.16
N GLY A 141 10.78 7.63 5.36
CA GLY A 141 9.83 6.56 5.64
C GLY A 141 9.72 5.55 4.49
N ILE A 142 9.68 6.00 3.24
CA ILE A 142 9.68 5.14 2.05
C ILE A 142 10.97 4.30 2.00
N SER A 143 12.13 4.95 2.17
CA SER A 143 13.43 4.27 2.16
C SER A 143 13.53 3.20 3.23
N GLN A 144 13.10 3.51 4.46
CA GLN A 144 13.09 2.56 5.58
C GLN A 144 12.15 1.38 5.32
N ALA A 145 10.96 1.65 4.79
CA ALA A 145 9.99 0.59 4.45
C ALA A 145 10.53 -0.33 3.33
N CYS A 146 11.23 0.22 2.34
CA CYS A 146 11.92 -0.57 1.32
C CYS A 146 13.00 -1.47 1.93
N GLN A 147 13.86 -0.93 2.81
CA GLN A 147 14.89 -1.71 3.50
C GLN A 147 14.31 -2.85 4.33
N ASN A 148 13.23 -2.59 5.07
CA ASN A 148 12.53 -3.62 5.87
C ASN A 148 11.97 -4.75 5.01
N ASN A 149 11.67 -4.47 3.74
CA ASN A 149 11.17 -5.44 2.76
C ASN A 149 12.26 -5.94 1.79
N GLU A 150 13.54 -5.68 2.06
CA GLU A 150 14.69 -6.13 1.24
C GLU A 150 14.60 -5.69 -0.22
N CYS A 151 14.06 -4.50 -0.47
CA CYS A 151 14.07 -3.87 -1.78
C CYS A 151 14.73 -2.49 -1.72
N SER A 152 15.04 -1.94 -2.89
CA SER A 152 15.77 -0.67 -3.01
C SER A 152 14.83 0.43 -3.52
N LEU A 153 14.77 1.57 -2.82
CA LEU A 153 14.25 2.80 -3.40
C LEU A 153 15.32 3.33 -4.38
N VAL A 154 15.04 3.23 -5.67
CA VAL A 154 16.04 3.52 -6.72
C VAL A 154 15.86 4.87 -7.38
N GLY A 155 14.70 5.51 -7.20
CA GLY A 155 14.39 6.82 -7.76
C GLY A 155 12.93 7.17 -7.52
N GLY A 156 12.52 8.28 -8.11
CA GLY A 156 11.16 8.75 -8.00
C GLY A 156 11.00 10.19 -8.50
N GLU A 157 9.87 10.79 -8.21
CA GLU A 157 9.54 12.17 -8.58
C GLU A 157 8.94 12.92 -7.40
N THR A 158 9.34 14.19 -7.22
CA THR A 158 8.68 15.13 -6.32
C THR A 158 8.18 16.29 -7.13
N SER A 159 6.85 16.42 -7.26
CA SER A 159 6.19 17.43 -8.08
C SER A 159 5.44 18.43 -7.21
N ILE A 160 5.82 19.70 -7.31
CA ILE A 160 5.13 20.79 -6.61
C ILE A 160 4.15 21.40 -7.61
N GLN A 161 2.85 21.32 -7.31
CA GLN A 161 1.76 21.72 -8.20
C GLN A 161 0.82 22.71 -7.49
N PRO A 162 1.23 23.97 -7.32
CA PRO A 162 0.38 24.99 -6.69
C PRO A 162 -0.91 25.19 -7.49
N GLN A 163 -2.03 25.36 -6.79
CA GLN A 163 -3.39 25.53 -7.35
C GLN A 163 -3.99 24.27 -8.01
N VAL A 164 -3.21 23.21 -8.26
CA VAL A 164 -3.70 21.90 -8.71
C VAL A 164 -3.94 20.99 -7.49
N VAL A 165 -3.01 21.02 -6.55
CA VAL A 165 -3.13 20.33 -5.25
C VAL A 165 -3.23 21.41 -4.15
N GLU A 166 -4.12 21.22 -3.19
CA GLU A 166 -4.30 22.13 -2.07
C GLU A 166 -3.03 22.21 -1.20
N HIS A 167 -2.83 23.38 -0.56
CA HIS A 167 -1.73 23.58 0.38
C HIS A 167 -1.80 22.58 1.53
N GLY A 168 -0.67 21.96 1.88
CA GLY A 168 -0.57 20.95 2.95
C GLY A 168 -1.06 19.56 2.55
N VAL A 169 -1.56 19.37 1.33
CA VAL A 169 -1.92 18.06 0.80
C VAL A 169 -0.73 17.44 0.08
N TYR A 170 -0.46 16.16 0.41
CA TYR A 170 0.55 15.32 -0.22
C TYR A 170 -0.13 14.07 -0.78
N VAL A 171 0.06 13.81 -2.06
CA VAL A 171 -0.44 12.61 -2.75
C VAL A 171 0.76 11.71 -3.02
N LEU A 172 0.72 10.51 -2.45
CA LEU A 172 1.78 9.52 -2.52
C LEU A 172 1.36 8.38 -3.44
N THR A 173 2.26 7.94 -4.29
CA THR A 173 2.13 6.71 -5.06
C THR A 173 3.50 6.09 -5.28
N SER A 174 3.56 4.78 -5.44
CA SER A 174 4.81 4.08 -5.74
C SER A 174 4.58 2.94 -6.71
N SER A 175 5.64 2.56 -7.40
CA SER A 175 5.67 1.39 -8.27
C SER A 175 6.81 0.48 -7.86
N ILE A 176 6.60 -0.83 -7.95
CA ILE A 176 7.59 -1.85 -7.61
C ILE A 176 7.82 -2.80 -8.77
N ALA A 177 9.06 -3.20 -8.93
CA ALA A 177 9.45 -4.36 -9.71
C ALA A 177 9.91 -5.47 -8.77
N GLY A 178 9.35 -6.65 -8.96
CA GLY A 178 9.80 -7.90 -8.34
C GLY A 178 10.18 -8.94 -9.38
N ILE A 179 10.74 -10.05 -8.94
CA ILE A 179 11.17 -11.14 -9.82
C ILE A 179 10.76 -12.49 -9.25
N VAL A 180 10.39 -13.40 -10.14
CA VAL A 180 10.12 -14.80 -9.82
C VAL A 180 10.60 -15.70 -10.96
N ALA A 181 11.04 -16.91 -10.68
CA ALA A 181 11.29 -17.89 -11.73
C ALA A 181 9.96 -18.34 -12.35
N LYS A 182 9.90 -18.49 -13.67
CA LYS A 182 8.67 -18.83 -14.40
C LYS A 182 7.98 -20.10 -13.87
N ASP A 183 8.76 -21.10 -13.48
CA ASP A 183 8.28 -22.37 -12.91
C ASP A 183 7.92 -22.29 -11.43
N LYS A 184 8.13 -21.11 -10.79
CA LYS A 184 7.82 -20.82 -9.38
C LYS A 184 6.71 -19.80 -9.20
N VAL A 185 6.11 -19.33 -10.29
CA VAL A 185 4.96 -18.43 -10.21
C VAL A 185 3.82 -19.11 -9.45
N ILE A 186 3.25 -18.39 -8.49
CA ILE A 186 2.09 -18.84 -7.71
C ILE A 186 0.86 -18.14 -8.31
N ASP A 187 0.07 -18.89 -9.06
CA ASP A 187 -1.07 -18.38 -9.85
C ASP A 187 -2.40 -19.08 -9.57
N GLY A 188 -2.44 -19.96 -8.57
CA GLY A 188 -3.63 -20.73 -8.24
C GLY A 188 -3.84 -22.02 -9.06
N SER A 189 -3.03 -22.28 -10.08
CA SER A 189 -3.17 -23.46 -10.95
C SER A 189 -2.98 -24.80 -10.24
N LYS A 190 -2.36 -24.78 -9.05
CA LYS A 190 -2.13 -25.98 -8.23
C LYS A 190 -3.24 -26.24 -7.21
N ILE A 191 -4.21 -25.33 -7.07
CA ILE A 191 -5.30 -25.49 -6.12
C ILE A 191 -6.12 -26.73 -6.45
N SER A 192 -6.43 -27.50 -5.43
CA SER A 192 -7.20 -28.74 -5.53
C SER A 192 -8.22 -28.86 -4.40
N ALA A 193 -9.31 -29.58 -4.65
CA ALA A 193 -10.27 -29.90 -3.58
C ALA A 193 -9.55 -30.67 -2.44
N GLY A 194 -9.82 -30.25 -1.20
CA GLY A 194 -9.15 -30.72 0.01
C GLY A 194 -7.99 -29.86 0.48
N ASP A 195 -7.57 -28.86 -0.29
CA ASP A 195 -6.60 -27.84 0.19
C ASP A 195 -7.20 -27.01 1.33
N VAL A 196 -6.34 -26.55 2.22
CA VAL A 196 -6.74 -25.73 3.36
C VAL A 196 -6.42 -24.27 3.14
N ILE A 197 -7.28 -23.41 3.66
CA ILE A 197 -7.13 -21.95 3.60
C ILE A 197 -6.69 -21.46 4.97
N LEU A 198 -5.47 -20.95 5.04
CA LEU A 198 -4.90 -20.37 6.25
C LEU A 198 -5.03 -18.85 6.20
N ALA A 199 -5.42 -18.26 7.32
CA ALA A 199 -5.40 -16.81 7.52
C ALA A 199 -4.14 -16.42 8.29
N ILE A 200 -3.46 -15.35 7.84
CA ILE A 200 -2.46 -14.65 8.61
C ILE A 200 -3.11 -13.36 9.11
N ALA A 201 -3.03 -13.12 10.42
CA ALA A 201 -3.68 -11.98 11.05
C ALA A 201 -3.19 -10.64 10.50
N SER A 202 -4.10 -9.68 10.38
CA SER A 202 -3.77 -8.26 10.24
C SER A 202 -3.50 -7.65 11.63
N ASN A 203 -2.90 -6.45 11.65
CA ASN A 203 -2.74 -5.66 12.87
C ASN A 203 -3.78 -4.53 12.99
N GLY A 204 -4.72 -4.44 12.05
CA GLY A 204 -5.73 -3.39 11.95
C GLY A 204 -6.32 -3.28 10.55
N LEU A 205 -6.76 -2.07 10.19
CA LEU A 205 -7.46 -1.79 8.94
C LEU A 205 -6.58 -1.89 7.70
N HIS A 206 -5.27 -1.82 7.88
CA HIS A 206 -4.32 -1.63 6.79
C HIS A 206 -4.58 -0.32 6.03
N THR A 207 -4.92 -0.38 4.73
CA THR A 207 -5.12 0.80 3.88
C THR A 207 -6.55 0.92 3.34
N ASN A 208 -7.49 0.06 3.77
CA ASN A 208 -8.83 -0.01 3.21
C ASN A 208 -9.92 0.46 4.19
N GLY A 209 -11.05 0.91 3.65
CA GLY A 209 -12.21 1.35 4.43
C GLY A 209 -12.11 2.77 5.00
N TYR A 210 -11.08 3.55 4.68
CA TYR A 210 -10.85 4.88 5.28
C TYR A 210 -11.87 5.94 4.88
N SER A 211 -12.57 5.81 3.76
CA SER A 211 -13.70 6.69 3.43
C SER A 211 -14.84 6.52 4.45
N LEU A 212 -15.15 5.26 4.82
CA LEU A 212 -16.16 4.95 5.84
C LEU A 212 -15.69 5.39 7.23
N VAL A 213 -14.41 5.17 7.57
CA VAL A 213 -13.81 5.64 8.83
C VAL A 213 -13.88 7.15 8.96
N ARG A 214 -13.54 7.91 7.93
CA ARG A 214 -13.64 9.38 7.94
C ARG A 214 -15.08 9.85 8.11
N MET A 215 -16.03 9.23 7.40
CA MET A 215 -17.45 9.53 7.58
C MET A 215 -17.91 9.26 9.02
N LEU A 216 -17.41 8.18 9.65
CA LEU A 216 -17.67 7.89 11.05
C LEU A 216 -17.08 8.95 11.99
N MET A 217 -15.85 9.40 11.73
CA MET A 217 -15.17 10.45 12.48
C MET A 217 -15.85 11.81 12.33
N ASP A 218 -16.35 12.15 11.15
CA ASP A 218 -17.10 13.37 10.90
C ASP A 218 -18.43 13.37 11.67
N LYS A 219 -19.11 12.21 11.69
CA LYS A 219 -20.38 12.04 12.41
C LYS A 219 -20.20 12.05 13.93
N TYR A 220 -19.10 11.52 14.42
CA TYR A 220 -18.79 11.39 15.84
C TYR A 220 -17.37 11.88 16.16
N PRO A 221 -17.13 13.20 16.17
CA PRO A 221 -15.75 13.74 16.30
C PRO A 221 -15.00 13.33 17.55
N GLN A 222 -15.72 13.00 18.63
CA GLN A 222 -15.11 12.59 19.91
C GLN A 222 -14.43 11.21 19.85
N ILE A 223 -14.78 10.35 18.88
CA ILE A 223 -14.23 8.98 18.82
C ILE A 223 -12.72 8.97 18.62
N LYS A 224 -12.16 10.03 18.08
CA LYS A 224 -10.71 10.17 17.84
C LYS A 224 -9.88 9.87 19.10
N LEU A 225 -10.40 10.27 20.27
CA LEU A 225 -9.75 10.11 21.58
C LEU A 225 -10.30 8.93 22.39
N GLU A 226 -11.36 8.28 21.93
CA GLU A 226 -11.90 7.11 22.63
C GLU A 226 -10.87 5.96 22.59
N ARG A 227 -10.74 5.27 23.71
CA ARG A 227 -9.77 4.17 23.84
C ARG A 227 -10.40 2.85 23.44
N ILE A 228 -9.71 2.11 22.61
CA ILE A 228 -10.01 0.75 22.24
C ILE A 228 -8.89 -0.11 22.81
N MET A 229 -9.20 -0.85 23.88
CA MET A 229 -8.20 -1.49 24.72
C MET A 229 -7.18 -0.47 25.26
N ASN A 230 -5.91 -0.56 24.91
CA ASN A 230 -4.84 0.27 25.43
C ASN A 230 -4.45 1.47 24.56
N GLU A 231 -5.08 1.62 23.38
CA GLU A 231 -4.74 2.65 22.38
C GLU A 231 -5.98 3.50 22.04
N THR A 232 -5.76 4.72 21.59
CA THR A 232 -6.85 5.57 21.07
C THR A 232 -7.34 5.05 19.71
N PHE A 233 -8.54 5.48 19.30
CA PHE A 233 -9.07 5.15 17.98
C PHE A 233 -8.10 5.57 16.86
N ILE A 234 -7.50 6.77 16.96
CA ILE A 234 -6.50 7.25 15.99
C ILE A 234 -5.28 6.33 15.94
N GLU A 235 -4.70 5.98 17.10
CA GLU A 235 -3.55 5.06 17.15
C GLU A 235 -3.89 3.71 16.52
N GLN A 236 -5.08 3.18 16.76
CA GLN A 236 -5.52 1.92 16.18
C GLN A 236 -5.65 1.97 14.65
N ILE A 237 -6.29 3.01 14.11
CA ILE A 237 -6.49 3.14 12.66
C ILE A 237 -5.21 3.57 11.92
N MET A 238 -4.24 4.19 12.61
CA MET A 238 -3.00 4.63 12.00
C MET A 238 -1.87 3.58 12.05
N LYS A 239 -2.13 2.38 12.58
CA LYS A 239 -1.17 1.27 12.49
C LYS A 239 -0.76 1.02 11.06
N PRO A 240 0.56 0.91 10.77
CA PRO A 240 1.02 0.65 9.41
C PRO A 240 0.61 -0.75 8.96
N HIS A 241 0.45 -0.90 7.67
CA HIS A 241 0.14 -2.16 7.00
C HIS A 241 1.17 -3.24 7.34
N THR A 242 0.73 -4.43 7.67
CA THR A 242 1.60 -5.55 8.06
C THR A 242 2.49 -5.99 6.89
N PRO A 243 3.84 -6.07 7.06
CA PRO A 243 4.75 -6.58 6.03
C PRO A 243 4.82 -8.11 6.08
N TYR A 244 4.16 -8.80 5.17
CA TYR A 244 4.13 -10.27 5.18
C TYR A 244 5.31 -10.94 4.48
N TYR A 245 6.09 -10.22 3.68
CA TYR A 245 7.17 -10.79 2.88
C TYR A 245 8.19 -11.59 3.70
N GLN A 246 8.62 -11.07 4.85
CA GLN A 246 9.62 -11.73 5.68
C GLN A 246 9.14 -13.10 6.21
N ALA A 247 7.86 -13.21 6.54
CA ALA A 247 7.26 -14.48 6.96
C ALA A 247 7.09 -15.45 5.79
N LEU A 248 6.70 -14.95 4.61
CA LEU A 248 6.36 -15.78 3.45
C LEU A 248 7.58 -16.28 2.68
N LYS A 249 8.63 -15.46 2.51
CA LYS A 249 9.82 -15.82 1.70
C LYS A 249 10.49 -17.12 2.15
N GLY A 250 10.45 -17.40 3.47
CA GLY A 250 11.02 -18.61 4.05
C GLY A 250 10.27 -19.90 3.68
N LEU A 251 9.05 -19.80 3.15
CA LEU A 251 8.24 -20.94 2.73
C LEU A 251 8.44 -21.31 1.26
N PHE A 252 8.80 -20.35 0.38
CA PHE A 252 8.83 -20.57 -1.08
C PHE A 252 9.73 -21.70 -1.56
N THR A 253 10.70 -22.12 -0.74
CA THR A 253 11.60 -23.24 -1.04
C THR A 253 11.32 -24.49 -0.20
N LYS A 254 10.43 -24.41 0.80
CA LYS A 254 10.21 -25.48 1.76
C LYS A 254 8.92 -26.28 1.51
N VAL A 255 7.90 -25.59 0.98
CA VAL A 255 6.58 -26.17 0.74
C VAL A 255 6.00 -25.72 -0.60
N SER A 256 5.03 -26.47 -1.12
CA SER A 256 4.26 -26.01 -2.28
C SER A 256 3.11 -25.13 -1.81
N ILE A 257 3.23 -23.81 -2.00
CA ILE A 257 2.11 -22.91 -1.83
C ILE A 257 1.29 -22.96 -3.12
N HIS A 258 0.00 -23.27 -3.01
CA HIS A 258 -0.88 -23.41 -4.17
C HIS A 258 -1.46 -22.06 -4.60
N CYS A 259 -1.72 -21.18 -3.63
CA CYS A 259 -2.24 -19.85 -3.86
C CYS A 259 -1.99 -18.94 -2.65
N MET A 260 -1.96 -17.65 -2.90
CA MET A 260 -1.99 -16.60 -1.88
C MET A 260 -2.95 -15.50 -2.29
N ALA A 261 -3.55 -14.84 -1.30
CA ALA A 261 -4.37 -13.64 -1.50
C ALA A 261 -4.07 -12.60 -0.42
N HIS A 262 -3.71 -11.40 -0.84
CA HIS A 262 -3.59 -10.24 0.01
C HIS A 262 -4.97 -9.63 0.22
N ILE A 263 -5.42 -9.52 1.48
CA ILE A 263 -6.80 -9.10 1.79
C ILE A 263 -6.85 -7.57 1.93
N THR A 264 -7.34 -6.96 0.86
CA THR A 264 -7.48 -5.52 0.68
C THR A 264 -8.95 -5.13 0.48
N GLY A 265 -9.25 -4.10 -0.30
CA GLY A 265 -10.63 -3.73 -0.67
C GLY A 265 -11.39 -4.89 -1.31
N GLY A 266 -12.64 -5.06 -0.94
CA GLY A 266 -13.45 -6.24 -1.30
C GLY A 266 -13.36 -7.39 -0.28
N GLY A 267 -12.54 -7.25 0.77
CA GLY A 267 -12.42 -8.23 1.85
C GLY A 267 -11.94 -9.61 1.39
N ILE A 268 -12.27 -10.65 2.14
CA ILE A 268 -11.83 -12.02 1.87
C ILE A 268 -12.38 -12.50 0.52
N GLU A 269 -13.69 -12.33 0.28
CA GLU A 269 -14.36 -12.77 -0.95
C GLU A 269 -13.75 -12.11 -2.19
N GLY A 270 -13.70 -10.77 -2.20
CA GLY A 270 -13.24 -10.00 -3.36
C GLY A 270 -11.77 -10.25 -3.74
N ASN A 271 -10.95 -10.77 -2.82
CA ASN A 271 -9.55 -11.08 -3.10
C ASN A 271 -9.33 -12.58 -3.40
N LEU A 272 -9.98 -13.50 -2.70
CA LEU A 272 -9.87 -14.94 -3.00
C LEU A 272 -10.49 -15.29 -4.36
N CYS A 273 -11.62 -14.68 -4.74
CA CYS A 273 -12.27 -14.96 -6.03
C CYS A 273 -11.36 -14.74 -7.26
N ARG A 274 -10.31 -13.92 -7.12
CA ARG A 274 -9.36 -13.62 -8.21
C ARG A 274 -8.44 -14.78 -8.55
N VAL A 275 -8.24 -15.68 -7.59
CA VAL A 275 -7.20 -16.71 -7.66
C VAL A 275 -7.75 -18.14 -7.57
N ILE A 276 -9.02 -18.33 -7.20
CA ILE A 276 -9.67 -19.64 -7.20
C ILE A 276 -10.04 -20.04 -8.63
N PRO A 277 -9.61 -21.20 -9.15
CA PRO A 277 -9.97 -21.71 -10.48
C PRO A 277 -11.47 -22.02 -10.62
N ASP A 278 -11.96 -22.11 -11.85
CA ASP A 278 -13.32 -22.55 -12.13
C ASP A 278 -13.52 -24.01 -11.70
N GLY A 279 -14.69 -24.32 -11.18
CA GLY A 279 -15.02 -25.64 -10.65
C GLY A 279 -14.57 -25.89 -9.22
N LEU A 280 -13.91 -24.91 -8.58
CA LEU A 280 -13.52 -24.95 -7.18
C LEU A 280 -14.13 -23.79 -6.40
N THR A 281 -14.42 -24.04 -5.12
CA THR A 281 -14.99 -23.08 -4.17
C THR A 281 -14.13 -23.01 -2.92
N ALA A 282 -13.77 -21.80 -2.52
CA ALA A 282 -13.19 -21.54 -1.21
C ALA A 282 -14.32 -21.41 -0.17
N LYS A 283 -14.51 -22.42 0.65
CA LYS A 283 -15.48 -22.40 1.76
C LYS A 283 -14.83 -21.85 3.00
N ILE A 284 -15.29 -20.67 3.44
CA ILE A 284 -14.77 -19.92 4.57
C ILE A 284 -15.73 -19.99 5.74
N ASP A 285 -15.27 -20.50 6.87
CA ASP A 285 -16.00 -20.49 8.14
C ASP A 285 -15.79 -19.15 8.86
N LEU A 286 -16.80 -18.27 8.79
CA LEU A 286 -16.76 -16.94 9.41
C LEU A 286 -16.61 -17.00 10.93
N ALA A 287 -17.03 -18.08 11.58
CA ALA A 287 -16.91 -18.26 13.03
C ALA A 287 -15.44 -18.44 13.48
N LYS A 288 -14.54 -18.84 12.56
CA LYS A 288 -13.12 -18.99 12.82
C LYS A 288 -12.32 -17.68 12.70
N ILE A 289 -12.92 -16.60 12.19
CA ILE A 289 -12.21 -15.34 12.00
C ILE A 289 -12.00 -14.63 13.33
N ASN A 290 -10.76 -14.35 13.67
CA ASN A 290 -10.37 -13.59 14.85
C ASN A 290 -10.53 -12.08 14.61
N ILE A 291 -11.74 -11.56 14.84
CA ILE A 291 -12.06 -10.15 14.60
C ILE A 291 -11.36 -9.25 15.62
N LEU A 292 -10.53 -8.32 15.15
CA LEU A 292 -9.85 -7.36 16.01
C LEU A 292 -10.83 -6.36 16.65
N PRO A 293 -10.54 -5.89 17.88
CA PRO A 293 -11.40 -4.95 18.61
C PRO A 293 -11.78 -3.68 17.84
N ILE A 294 -10.87 -3.16 17.00
CA ILE A 294 -11.13 -1.99 16.16
C ILE A 294 -12.30 -2.20 15.19
N PHE A 295 -12.43 -3.39 14.58
CA PHE A 295 -13.54 -3.69 13.67
C PHE A 295 -14.86 -3.82 14.42
N LYS A 296 -14.86 -4.43 15.62
CA LYS A 296 -16.04 -4.48 16.51
C LYS A 296 -16.49 -3.07 16.86
N TYR A 297 -15.56 -2.20 17.22
CA TYR A 297 -15.83 -0.79 17.53
C TYR A 297 -16.45 -0.06 16.33
N ILE A 298 -15.83 -0.13 15.15
CA ILE A 298 -16.32 0.54 13.93
C ILE A 298 -17.72 0.04 13.58
N LYS A 299 -17.95 -1.27 13.58
CA LYS A 299 -19.25 -1.87 13.32
C LYS A 299 -20.34 -1.34 14.26
N HIS A 300 -20.09 -1.39 15.56
CA HIS A 300 -21.07 -0.95 16.55
C HIS A 300 -21.34 0.56 16.48
N ARG A 301 -20.27 1.35 16.38
CA ARG A 301 -20.39 2.82 16.36
C ARG A 301 -21.06 3.32 15.08
N GLY A 302 -20.76 2.66 13.95
CA GLY A 302 -21.33 2.97 12.65
C GLY A 302 -22.68 2.31 12.38
N ASN A 303 -23.12 1.37 13.20
CA ASN A 303 -24.27 0.49 12.94
C ASN A 303 -24.18 -0.15 11.54
N ILE A 304 -23.00 -0.72 11.23
CA ILE A 304 -22.69 -1.27 9.92
C ILE A 304 -23.09 -2.75 9.90
N ASP A 305 -23.74 -3.21 8.84
CA ASP A 305 -24.12 -4.61 8.71
C ASP A 305 -22.91 -5.51 8.39
N ASP A 306 -23.08 -6.83 8.54
CA ASP A 306 -22.01 -7.80 8.37
C ASP A 306 -21.49 -7.85 6.94
N LYS A 307 -22.37 -7.70 5.97
CA LYS A 307 -22.01 -7.73 4.54
C LYS A 307 -21.12 -6.54 4.19
N GLU A 308 -21.49 -5.35 4.65
CA GLU A 308 -20.69 -4.14 4.44
C GLU A 308 -19.33 -4.25 5.15
N MET A 309 -19.28 -4.81 6.38
CA MET A 309 -18.03 -5.06 7.10
C MET A 309 -17.11 -6.00 6.31
N LEU A 310 -17.65 -7.11 5.78
CA LEU A 310 -16.90 -8.09 4.99
C LEU A 310 -16.42 -7.55 3.64
N ASN A 311 -17.20 -6.68 3.00
CA ASN A 311 -16.84 -6.07 1.72
C ASN A 311 -15.79 -4.95 1.86
N THR A 312 -15.82 -4.23 2.98
CA THR A 312 -15.00 -3.03 3.17
C THR A 312 -13.68 -3.34 3.87
N PHE A 313 -13.69 -4.25 4.86
CA PHE A 313 -12.57 -4.49 5.76
C PHE A 313 -12.03 -5.91 5.70
N ASN A 314 -10.77 -6.07 6.10
CA ASN A 314 -10.14 -7.36 6.27
C ASN A 314 -10.62 -8.14 7.52
N CYS A 315 -11.34 -7.50 8.44
CA CYS A 315 -11.91 -8.05 9.68
C CYS A 315 -10.90 -8.80 10.57
N GLY A 316 -9.59 -8.58 10.40
CA GLY A 316 -8.53 -9.26 11.15
C GLY A 316 -7.74 -10.28 10.33
N VAL A 317 -8.11 -10.53 9.08
CA VAL A 317 -7.40 -11.40 8.14
C VAL A 317 -6.67 -10.55 7.12
N GLY A 318 -5.35 -10.42 7.23
CA GLY A 318 -4.59 -9.57 6.30
C GLY A 318 -4.09 -10.33 5.06
N PHE A 319 -3.93 -11.66 5.17
CA PHE A 319 -3.40 -12.47 4.08
C PHE A 319 -3.97 -13.90 4.15
N ASN A 320 -4.23 -14.52 3.02
CA ASN A 320 -4.58 -15.93 2.94
C ASN A 320 -3.50 -16.73 2.21
N VAL A 321 -3.25 -17.95 2.69
CA VAL A 321 -2.35 -18.92 2.06
C VAL A 321 -3.12 -20.23 1.87
N VAL A 322 -3.12 -20.74 0.64
CA VAL A 322 -3.75 -22.04 0.30
C VAL A 322 -2.65 -23.06 0.10
N VAL A 323 -2.73 -24.15 0.85
CA VAL A 323 -1.75 -25.24 0.83
C VAL A 323 -2.44 -26.60 0.94
N SER A 324 -1.70 -27.66 0.62
CA SER A 324 -2.19 -29.04 0.85
C SER A 324 -2.43 -29.30 2.34
N GLN A 325 -3.35 -30.23 2.65
CA GLN A 325 -3.56 -30.68 4.03
C GLN A 325 -2.28 -31.26 4.68
N GLN A 326 -1.34 -31.78 3.88
CA GLN A 326 -0.06 -32.32 4.36
C GLN A 326 0.89 -31.20 4.83
N ASP A 327 0.93 -30.07 4.11
CA ASP A 327 1.83 -28.96 4.39
C ASP A 327 1.28 -28.02 5.47
N LYS A 328 -0.03 -28.10 5.78
CA LYS A 328 -0.75 -27.23 6.72
C LYS A 328 0.03 -26.97 8.00
N ARG A 329 0.43 -28.06 8.68
CA ARG A 329 1.08 -27.97 9.99
C ARG A 329 2.41 -27.20 9.90
N GLN A 330 3.25 -27.55 8.94
CA GLN A 330 4.56 -26.93 8.73
C GLN A 330 4.41 -25.44 8.42
N VAL A 331 3.44 -25.08 7.57
CA VAL A 331 3.16 -23.68 7.19
C VAL A 331 2.64 -22.88 8.39
N MET A 332 1.70 -23.43 9.15
CA MET A 332 1.17 -22.76 10.34
C MET A 332 2.25 -22.55 11.41
N GLU A 333 3.07 -23.55 11.70
CA GLU A 333 4.17 -23.46 12.67
C GLU A 333 5.14 -22.35 12.25
N HIS A 334 5.56 -22.32 10.98
CA HIS A 334 6.48 -21.29 10.47
C HIS A 334 5.88 -19.87 10.51
N LEU A 335 4.64 -19.70 10.02
CA LEU A 335 4.00 -18.37 9.99
C LEU A 335 3.69 -17.84 11.39
N SER A 336 3.38 -18.73 12.34
CA SER A 336 3.08 -18.39 13.73
C SER A 336 4.28 -17.82 14.49
N GLU A 337 5.50 -18.00 13.98
CA GLU A 337 6.69 -17.34 14.52
C GLU A 337 6.68 -15.82 14.27
N TYR A 338 5.92 -15.35 13.26
CA TYR A 338 5.84 -13.95 12.86
C TYR A 338 4.48 -13.33 13.21
N TYR A 339 3.38 -14.00 12.86
CA TYR A 339 2.02 -13.49 13.01
C TYR A 339 1.08 -14.63 13.41
N PRO A 340 -0.01 -14.37 14.14
CA PRO A 340 -1.04 -15.37 14.36
C PRO A 340 -1.51 -15.94 13.03
N CYS A 341 -1.43 -17.28 12.91
CA CYS A 341 -1.83 -18.02 11.71
C CYS A 341 -2.78 -19.14 12.10
N TYR A 342 -3.92 -19.24 11.41
CA TYR A 342 -4.96 -20.22 11.73
C TYR A 342 -5.77 -20.59 10.49
N GLU A 343 -6.38 -21.78 10.52
CA GLU A 343 -7.26 -22.26 9.44
C GLU A 343 -8.62 -21.57 9.50
N ILE A 344 -9.07 -21.07 8.34
CA ILE A 344 -10.39 -20.45 8.19
C ILE A 344 -11.30 -21.16 7.21
N GLY A 345 -10.79 -22.12 6.42
CA GLY A 345 -11.60 -22.77 5.41
C GLY A 345 -10.88 -23.87 4.64
N VAL A 346 -11.58 -24.39 3.66
CA VAL A 346 -11.11 -25.47 2.78
C VAL A 346 -11.54 -25.20 1.35
N ILE A 347 -10.83 -25.80 0.40
CA ILE A 347 -11.23 -25.79 -1.01
C ILE A 347 -12.08 -27.03 -1.30
N GLU A 348 -13.23 -26.83 -1.91
CA GLU A 348 -14.13 -27.91 -2.34
C GLU A 348 -14.46 -27.79 -3.83
N ASN A 349 -15.07 -28.82 -4.41
CA ASN A 349 -15.68 -28.72 -5.73
C ASN A 349 -16.94 -27.86 -5.65
N GLY A 350 -17.10 -26.88 -6.53
CA GLY A 350 -18.27 -26.00 -6.52
C GLY A 350 -18.28 -25.05 -7.71
N GLN A 351 -19.34 -24.23 -7.80
CA GLN A 351 -19.54 -23.26 -8.90
C GLN A 351 -19.18 -21.83 -8.48
N ASP A 352 -19.48 -21.45 -7.26
CA ASP A 352 -19.14 -20.16 -6.71
C ASP A 352 -17.66 -20.14 -6.27
N LYS A 353 -16.96 -19.06 -6.54
CA LYS A 353 -15.53 -18.94 -6.17
C LYS A 353 -15.30 -18.94 -4.66
N VAL A 354 -16.20 -18.32 -3.92
CA VAL A 354 -16.14 -18.17 -2.45
C VAL A 354 -17.53 -18.38 -1.88
N GLU A 355 -17.63 -19.17 -0.85
CA GLU A 355 -18.84 -19.36 -0.03
C GLU A 355 -18.52 -19.12 1.44
N PHE A 356 -19.41 -18.40 2.13
CA PHE A 356 -19.30 -18.19 3.56
C PHE A 356 -20.23 -19.12 4.33
N GLU A 357 -19.68 -19.77 5.35
CA GLU A 357 -20.44 -20.56 6.33
C GLU A 357 -20.43 -19.84 7.68
N ASN A 358 -21.46 -20.10 8.48
CA ASN A 358 -21.63 -19.51 9.81
C ASN A 358 -21.74 -17.98 9.79
N LYS A 359 -21.47 -17.34 10.93
CA LYS A 359 -21.51 -15.89 11.10
C LYS A 359 -20.27 -15.39 11.82
N LEU A 360 -19.91 -14.14 11.56
CA LEU A 360 -18.86 -13.46 12.30
C LEU A 360 -19.21 -13.32 13.79
N ASN A 361 -18.22 -13.57 14.64
CA ASN A 361 -18.40 -13.41 16.09
C ASN A 361 -18.01 -11.98 16.52
N TRP A 362 -19.01 -11.14 16.73
CA TRP A 362 -18.83 -9.74 17.15
C TRP A 362 -18.81 -9.53 18.66
N LEU A 363 -18.95 -10.58 19.48
CA LEU A 363 -18.92 -10.51 20.94
C LEU A 363 -17.49 -10.38 21.50
#